data_be2c6a1c2a5507b7b95e2aaac824c3d5
#
_entry.id   be2c6a1c2a5507b7b95e2aaac824c3d5
#
_cell.length_a   1.000
_cell.length_b   1.000
_cell.length_c   1.000
_cell.angle_alpha   90.00
_cell.angle_beta   90.00
_cell.angle_gamma   90.00
#
_symmetry.space_group_name_H-M   'P 1'
#
loop_
_entity.id
_entity.type
_entity.pdbx_description
1 polymer ?
#
loop_
_entity_poly.entity_id
_entity_poly.type
_entity_poly.pdbx_seq_one_letter_code
_entity_poly.pdbx_strand_id
1 'polypeptide(L)'
;MSKKILILSGSPRKKGNSDLLCSEFARGAEASGHSVEKVYIQDLKIGSCMACYGCRGTGSCVQNDDMTQLLEKMIASDVIVLATPIYFYSMCGQMKTMIDRTLPRYTEITDKDFYFIATAAAGAGAIQRTMDSLAGFTD
;
A
#
# COMPACT_ATOMS: atom_id res chain seq x y z
N MET A 1 -11.01 -16.93 12.86
CA MET A 1 -11.24 -15.56 13.32
C MET A 1 -11.24 -14.59 12.16
N SER A 2 -12.16 -13.63 12.15
CA SER A 2 -12.22 -12.64 11.09
C SER A 2 -11.11 -11.62 11.24
N LYS A 3 -10.35 -11.42 10.17
CA LYS A 3 -9.31 -10.39 10.09
C LYS A 3 -9.80 -9.20 9.28
N LYS A 4 -9.26 -8.03 9.58
CA LYS A 4 -9.46 -6.81 8.80
C LYS A 4 -8.34 -6.72 7.77
N ILE A 5 -8.71 -6.77 6.51
CA ILE A 5 -7.77 -6.75 5.38
C ILE A 5 -7.93 -5.44 4.64
N LEU A 6 -6.82 -4.74 4.47
CA LEU A 6 -6.75 -3.50 3.69
C LEU A 6 -5.95 -3.77 2.43
N ILE A 7 -6.58 -3.60 1.28
CA ILE A 7 -5.90 -3.69 -0.02
C ILE A 7 -5.61 -2.28 -0.52
N LEU A 8 -4.34 -1.98 -0.73
CA LEU A 8 -3.89 -0.70 -1.28
C LEU A 8 -3.48 -0.92 -2.72
N SER A 9 -4.34 -0.48 -3.64
CA SER A 9 -4.09 -0.59 -5.07
C SER A 9 -3.38 0.65 -5.59
N GLY A 10 -2.16 0.48 -6.06
CA GLY A 10 -1.36 1.58 -6.58
C GLY A 10 -1.62 1.91 -8.03
N SER A 11 -2.27 1.02 -8.78
CA SER A 11 -2.48 1.22 -10.22
C SER A 11 -3.40 2.41 -10.48
N PRO A 12 -3.03 3.32 -11.39
CA PRO A 12 -3.92 4.37 -11.84
C PRO A 12 -5.02 3.84 -12.77
N ARG A 13 -4.89 2.61 -13.25
CA ARG A 13 -5.86 1.99 -14.17
C ARG A 13 -6.76 1.04 -13.40
N LYS A 14 -8.01 1.42 -13.19
CA LYS A 14 -9.02 0.53 -12.65
C LYS A 14 -9.36 -0.54 -13.68
N LYS A 15 -9.63 -1.76 -13.21
CA LYS A 15 -9.88 -2.96 -14.02
C LYS A 15 -8.69 -3.41 -14.89
N GLY A 16 -7.49 -2.92 -14.60
CA GLY A 16 -6.25 -3.46 -15.16
C GLY A 16 -5.82 -4.73 -14.41
N ASN A 17 -4.65 -5.26 -14.78
CA ASN A 17 -4.18 -6.55 -14.25
C ASN A 17 -4.00 -6.54 -12.73
N SER A 18 -3.39 -5.47 -12.17
CA SER A 18 -3.23 -5.35 -10.71
C SER A 18 -4.58 -5.33 -10.01
N ASP A 19 -5.53 -4.58 -10.54
CA ASP A 19 -6.86 -4.46 -9.95
C ASP A 19 -7.63 -5.78 -9.98
N LEU A 20 -7.53 -6.53 -11.08
CA LEU A 20 -8.16 -7.85 -11.20
C LEU A 20 -7.60 -8.81 -10.15
N LEU A 21 -6.30 -8.81 -9.93
CA LEU A 21 -5.67 -9.65 -8.91
C LEU A 21 -6.10 -9.23 -7.50
N CYS A 22 -6.22 -7.93 -7.25
CA CYS A 22 -6.76 -7.42 -5.98
C CYS A 22 -8.19 -7.90 -5.75
N SER A 23 -9.03 -7.87 -6.78
CA SER A 23 -10.42 -8.32 -6.68
C SER A 23 -10.50 -9.83 -6.39
N GLU A 24 -9.63 -10.64 -6.99
CA GLU A 24 -9.56 -12.07 -6.71
C GLU A 24 -9.08 -12.35 -5.29
N PHE A 25 -8.09 -11.58 -4.81
CA PHE A 25 -7.64 -11.68 -3.41
C PHE A 25 -8.80 -11.36 -2.46
N ALA A 26 -9.51 -10.27 -2.72
CA ALA A 26 -10.64 -9.84 -1.90
C ALA A 26 -11.74 -10.92 -1.88
N ARG A 27 -12.07 -11.49 -3.03
CA ARG A 27 -13.09 -12.53 -3.15
C ARG A 27 -12.74 -13.75 -2.30
N GLY A 28 -11.49 -14.22 -2.37
CA GLY A 28 -11.04 -15.36 -1.59
C GLY A 28 -11.04 -15.08 -0.09
N ALA A 29 -10.59 -13.89 0.31
CA ALA A 29 -10.57 -13.48 1.72
C ALA A 29 -11.98 -13.37 2.30
N GLU A 30 -12.90 -12.77 1.56
CA GLU A 30 -14.30 -12.64 1.99
C GLU A 30 -14.98 -14.01 2.07
N ALA A 31 -14.73 -14.91 1.12
CA ALA A 31 -15.23 -16.27 1.16
C ALA A 31 -14.73 -17.05 2.40
N SER A 32 -13.58 -16.68 2.92
CA SER A 32 -13.02 -17.27 4.14
C SER A 32 -13.47 -16.56 5.43
N GLY A 33 -14.36 -15.61 5.33
CA GLY A 33 -14.97 -14.94 6.48
C GLY A 33 -14.25 -13.68 6.97
N HIS A 34 -13.33 -13.13 6.18
CA HIS A 34 -12.62 -11.91 6.54
C HIS A 34 -13.31 -10.67 5.97
N SER A 35 -13.09 -9.52 6.60
CA SER A 35 -13.56 -8.25 6.07
C SER A 35 -12.48 -7.59 5.23
N VAL A 36 -12.86 -7.06 4.06
CA VAL A 36 -11.90 -6.47 3.12
C VAL A 36 -12.33 -5.06 2.76
N GLU A 37 -11.41 -4.13 2.85
CA GLU A 37 -11.55 -2.79 2.28
C GLU A 37 -10.48 -2.62 1.21
N LYS A 38 -10.89 -2.17 0.02
CA LYS A 38 -9.99 -1.90 -1.10
C LYS A 38 -9.93 -0.40 -1.35
N VAL A 39 -8.74 0.16 -1.32
CA VAL A 39 -8.48 1.58 -1.52
C VAL A 39 -7.65 1.76 -2.78
N TYR A 40 -8.13 2.60 -3.69
CA TYR A 40 -7.37 3.04 -4.85
C TYR A 40 -6.57 4.27 -4.47
N ILE A 41 -5.25 4.15 -4.42
CA ILE A 41 -4.37 5.26 -4.03
C ILE A 41 -4.53 6.44 -4.99
N GLN A 42 -4.78 6.14 -6.27
CA GLN A 42 -5.01 7.16 -7.30
C GLN A 42 -6.17 8.10 -6.96
N ASP A 43 -7.17 7.62 -6.24
CA ASP A 43 -8.35 8.42 -5.87
C ASP A 43 -8.09 9.35 -4.68
N LEU A 44 -6.95 9.19 -4.01
CA LEU A 44 -6.60 9.97 -2.83
C LEU A 44 -5.66 11.12 -3.19
N LYS A 45 -5.77 12.20 -2.42
CA LYS A 45 -4.82 13.31 -2.50
C LYS A 45 -3.71 13.07 -1.49
N ILE A 46 -2.57 12.63 -1.98
CA ILE A 46 -1.38 12.34 -1.17
C ILE A 46 -0.20 13.06 -1.81
N GLY A 47 0.30 14.08 -1.14
CA GLY A 47 1.50 14.79 -1.58
C GLY A 47 2.77 14.00 -1.26
N SER A 48 3.84 14.26 -1.99
CA SER A 48 5.13 13.62 -1.74
C SER A 48 5.73 14.09 -0.43
N CYS A 49 6.47 13.21 0.26
CA CYS A 49 7.23 13.59 1.45
C CYS A 49 8.32 14.59 1.07
N MET A 50 8.39 15.69 1.81
CA MET A 50 9.37 16.75 1.59
C MET A 50 10.62 16.61 2.48
N ALA A 51 10.71 15.54 3.25
CA ALA A 51 11.82 15.30 4.19
C ALA A 51 12.07 16.45 5.15
N CYS A 52 11.02 17.15 5.54
CA CYS A 52 11.13 18.30 6.45
C CYS A 52 11.22 17.91 7.92
N TYR A 53 10.91 16.64 8.23
CA TYR A 53 10.88 16.09 9.60
C TYR A 53 9.95 16.83 10.56
N GLY A 54 8.98 17.56 10.07
CA GLY A 54 7.95 18.20 10.91
C GLY A 54 7.08 17.20 11.68
N CYS A 55 7.09 15.92 11.27
CA CYS A 55 6.37 14.85 11.95
C CYS A 55 7.12 14.27 13.15
N ARG A 56 8.38 14.63 13.36
CA ARG A 56 9.16 14.15 14.51
C ARG A 56 8.56 14.69 15.81
N GLY A 57 8.31 13.80 16.75
CA GLY A 57 7.78 14.14 18.06
C GLY A 57 6.29 14.48 18.08
N THR A 58 5.66 14.70 16.94
CA THR A 58 4.21 14.99 16.87
C THR A 58 3.40 13.80 16.39
N GLY A 59 4.00 12.91 15.59
CA GLY A 59 3.29 11.82 14.94
C GLY A 59 2.33 12.27 13.83
N SER A 60 2.45 13.51 13.37
CA SER A 60 1.58 14.10 12.34
C SER A 60 2.40 14.79 11.27
N CYS A 61 2.04 14.57 10.00
CA CYS A 61 2.63 15.28 8.88
C CYS A 61 2.13 16.71 8.83
N VAL A 62 2.99 17.62 8.38
CA VAL A 62 2.59 19.01 8.14
C VAL A 62 1.62 19.15 6.96
N GLN A 63 1.63 18.17 6.04
CA GLN A 63 0.66 18.12 4.94
C GLN A 63 -0.65 17.55 5.45
N ASN A 64 -1.72 18.32 5.34
CA ASN A 64 -3.05 17.90 5.74
C ASN A 64 -3.79 17.39 4.50
N ASP A 65 -3.64 16.12 4.21
CA ASP A 65 -4.26 15.46 3.06
C ASP A 65 -4.81 14.07 3.43
N ASP A 66 -5.18 13.27 2.43
CA ASP A 66 -5.84 11.98 2.66
C ASP A 66 -4.94 10.94 3.34
N MET A 67 -3.63 11.18 3.43
CA MET A 67 -2.72 10.23 4.06
C MET A 67 -3.00 10.06 5.55
N THR A 68 -3.49 11.09 6.22
CA THR A 68 -3.83 11.00 7.64
C THR A 68 -4.85 9.90 7.91
N GLN A 69 -5.93 9.87 7.12
CA GLN A 69 -6.97 8.84 7.26
C GLN A 69 -6.47 7.47 6.80
N LEU A 70 -5.66 7.43 5.76
CA LEU A 70 -5.12 6.16 5.27
C LEU A 70 -4.21 5.51 6.32
N LEU A 71 -3.40 6.28 7.03
CA LEU A 71 -2.57 5.77 8.13
C LEU A 71 -3.43 5.14 9.24
N GLU A 72 -4.54 5.75 9.60
CA GLU A 72 -5.45 5.16 10.57
C GLU A 72 -5.96 3.79 10.10
N LYS A 73 -6.33 3.67 8.83
CA LYS A 73 -6.77 2.39 8.26
C LYS A 73 -5.65 1.35 8.27
N MET A 74 -4.43 1.75 7.94
CA MET A 74 -3.29 0.85 7.95
C MET A 74 -3.02 0.32 9.36
N ILE A 75 -3.04 1.19 10.35
CA ILE A 75 -2.79 0.83 11.75
C ILE A 75 -3.90 -0.10 12.28
N ALA A 76 -5.14 0.15 11.89
CA ALA A 76 -6.29 -0.64 12.34
C ALA A 76 -6.43 -2.00 11.64
N SER A 77 -5.69 -2.24 10.57
CA SER A 77 -5.79 -3.48 9.80
C SER A 77 -4.92 -4.59 10.39
N ASP A 78 -5.35 -5.84 10.19
CA ASP A 78 -4.56 -7.02 10.55
C ASP A 78 -3.67 -7.46 9.39
N VAL A 79 -4.16 -7.27 8.17
CA VAL A 79 -3.48 -7.66 6.93
C VAL A 79 -3.48 -6.48 5.98
N ILE A 80 -2.34 -6.22 5.36
CA ILE A 80 -2.20 -5.18 4.35
C ILE A 80 -1.69 -5.81 3.06
N VAL A 81 -2.39 -5.56 1.96
CA VAL A 81 -2.00 -5.99 0.62
C VAL A 81 -1.54 -4.78 -0.16
N LEU A 82 -0.31 -4.81 -0.64
CA LEU A 82 0.26 -3.76 -1.48
C LEU A 82 0.29 -4.27 -2.92
N ALA A 83 -0.46 -3.62 -3.79
CA ALA A 83 -0.56 -4.01 -5.19
C ALA A 83 -0.06 -2.89 -6.08
N THR A 84 0.86 -3.20 -6.99
CA THR A 84 1.47 -2.21 -7.87
C THR A 84 1.75 -2.77 -9.26
N PRO A 85 1.47 -2.00 -10.31
CA PRO A 85 2.12 -2.24 -11.60
C PRO A 85 3.58 -1.86 -11.49
N ILE A 86 4.42 -2.46 -12.33
CA ILE A 86 5.84 -2.16 -12.37
C ILE A 86 6.11 -1.21 -13.52
N TYR A 87 6.64 -0.04 -13.20
CA TYR A 87 7.08 0.97 -14.14
C TYR A 87 8.57 1.21 -13.90
N PHE A 88 9.38 1.11 -14.97
CA PHE A 88 10.83 1.28 -14.86
C PHE A 88 11.44 0.46 -13.73
N TYR A 89 11.15 -0.83 -13.73
CA TYR A 89 11.73 -1.84 -12.82
C TYR A 89 11.41 -1.64 -11.34
N SER A 90 10.39 -0.85 -11.00
CA SER A 90 10.04 -0.58 -9.61
C SER A 90 8.52 -0.39 -9.45
N MET A 91 8.09 -0.19 -8.21
CA MET A 91 6.70 0.14 -7.93
C MET A 91 6.29 1.45 -8.59
N CYS A 92 5.00 1.62 -8.84
CA CYS A 92 4.47 2.85 -9.41
C CYS A 92 4.65 4.03 -8.44
N GLY A 93 4.63 5.23 -8.99
CA GLY A 93 4.84 6.46 -8.20
C GLY A 93 3.82 6.64 -7.09
N GLN A 94 2.56 6.29 -7.34
CA GLN A 94 1.50 6.38 -6.33
C GLN A 94 1.82 5.52 -5.10
N MET A 95 2.29 4.29 -5.30
CA MET A 95 2.65 3.39 -4.21
C MET A 95 3.84 3.94 -3.41
N LYS A 96 4.89 4.41 -4.09
CA LYS A 96 6.08 4.95 -3.41
C LYS A 96 5.75 6.21 -2.63
N THR A 97 4.94 7.10 -3.19
CA THR A 97 4.50 8.31 -2.50
C THR A 97 3.75 7.97 -1.21
N MET A 98 2.86 7.01 -1.29
CA MET A 98 2.10 6.55 -0.11
C MET A 98 3.05 5.98 0.95
N ILE A 99 3.96 5.11 0.56
CA ILE A 99 4.94 4.50 1.48
C ILE A 99 5.77 5.59 2.19
N ASP A 100 6.30 6.55 1.45
CA ASP A 100 7.10 7.62 2.03
C ASP A 100 6.32 8.44 3.05
N ARG A 101 5.03 8.57 2.85
CA ARG A 101 4.15 9.34 3.74
C ARG A 101 3.65 8.54 4.96
N THR A 102 4.10 7.30 5.15
CA THR A 102 3.85 6.57 6.39
C THR A 102 4.78 7.00 7.52
N LEU A 103 5.83 7.76 7.23
CA LEU A 103 6.87 8.14 8.18
C LEU A 103 6.34 8.64 9.54
N PRO A 104 5.30 9.47 9.62
CA PRO A 104 4.84 9.98 10.91
C PRO A 104 4.48 8.92 11.94
N ARG A 105 3.96 7.78 11.48
CA ARG A 105 3.46 6.72 12.34
C ARG A 105 3.84 5.32 11.87
N TYR A 106 4.92 5.19 11.08
CA TYR A 106 5.28 3.88 10.52
C TYR A 106 5.58 2.83 11.61
N THR A 107 6.06 3.26 12.77
CA THR A 107 6.35 2.36 13.90
C THR A 107 5.08 1.75 14.53
N GLU A 108 3.92 2.29 14.22
CA GLU A 108 2.63 1.74 14.67
C GLU A 108 2.06 0.72 13.68
N ILE A 109 2.66 0.60 12.49
CA ILE A 109 2.27 -0.40 11.50
C ILE A 109 3.06 -1.68 11.78
N THR A 110 2.69 -2.36 12.87
CA THR A 110 3.41 -3.53 13.38
C THR A 110 2.45 -4.70 13.56
N ASP A 111 3.03 -5.89 13.67
CA ASP A 111 2.29 -7.13 13.93
C ASP A 111 1.22 -7.41 12.88
N LYS A 112 1.56 -7.19 11.62
CA LYS A 112 0.65 -7.36 10.49
C LYS A 112 1.23 -8.33 9.48
N ASP A 113 0.33 -9.04 8.81
CA ASP A 113 0.71 -9.83 7.63
C ASP A 113 0.68 -8.94 6.40
N PHE A 114 1.74 -8.98 5.60
CA PHE A 114 1.81 -8.25 4.33
C PHE A 114 1.81 -9.21 3.16
N TYR A 115 1.04 -8.85 2.13
CA TYR A 115 1.04 -9.54 0.83
C TYR A 115 1.34 -8.55 -0.26
N PHE A 116 2.08 -8.99 -1.27
CA PHE A 116 2.47 -8.15 -2.39
C PHE A 116 1.89 -8.70 -3.69
N ILE A 117 1.32 -7.83 -4.49
CA ILE A 117 0.87 -8.13 -5.84
C ILE A 117 1.62 -7.21 -6.78
N ALA A 118 2.35 -7.77 -7.74
CA ALA A 118 3.08 -6.99 -8.72
C ALA A 118 2.79 -7.52 -10.12
N THR A 119 2.54 -6.62 -11.05
CA THR A 119 2.28 -6.94 -12.45
C THR A 119 3.26 -6.18 -13.33
N ALA A 120 3.80 -6.85 -14.34
CA ALA A 120 4.81 -6.27 -15.23
C ALA A 120 4.63 -6.76 -16.66
N ALA A 121 4.94 -5.89 -17.61
CA ALA A 121 5.11 -6.29 -19.01
C ALA A 121 6.49 -6.92 -19.25
N ALA A 122 7.48 -6.61 -18.38
CA ALA A 122 8.83 -7.15 -18.42
C ALA A 122 8.92 -8.47 -17.64
N GLY A 123 10.08 -9.12 -17.70
CA GLY A 123 10.29 -10.43 -17.12
C GLY A 123 10.54 -10.43 -15.61
N ALA A 124 10.93 -11.61 -15.10
CA ALA A 124 11.06 -11.90 -13.66
C ALA A 124 12.01 -10.96 -12.91
N GLY A 125 13.04 -10.42 -13.55
CA GLY A 125 13.99 -9.52 -12.90
C GLY A 125 13.36 -8.21 -12.43
N ALA A 126 12.40 -7.66 -13.18
CA ALA A 126 11.67 -6.46 -12.79
C ALA A 126 10.77 -6.73 -11.58
N ILE A 127 10.14 -7.90 -11.57
CA ILE A 127 9.28 -8.32 -10.45
C ILE A 127 10.11 -8.47 -9.19
N GLN A 128 11.26 -9.13 -9.27
CA GLN A 128 12.11 -9.35 -8.09
C GLN A 128 12.57 -8.03 -7.47
N ARG A 129 13.00 -7.06 -8.29
CA ARG A 129 13.42 -5.74 -7.78
C ARG A 129 12.30 -5.02 -7.06
N THR A 130 11.08 -5.12 -7.60
CA THR A 130 9.91 -4.49 -6.99
C THR A 130 9.55 -5.18 -5.67
N MET A 131 9.58 -6.50 -5.63
CA MET A 131 9.33 -7.26 -4.40
C MET A 131 10.35 -6.92 -3.32
N ASP A 132 11.63 -6.79 -3.68
CA ASP A 132 12.67 -6.40 -2.74
C ASP A 132 12.43 -5.01 -2.17
N SER A 133 11.99 -4.06 -3.00
CA SER A 133 11.67 -2.70 -2.55
C SER A 133 10.46 -2.68 -1.61
N LEU A 134 9.43 -3.45 -1.91
CA LEU A 134 8.26 -3.55 -1.03
C LEU A 134 8.63 -4.23 0.29
N ALA A 135 9.43 -5.28 0.25
CA ALA A 135 9.91 -5.95 1.45
C ALA A 135 10.71 -5.02 2.35
N GLY A 136 11.50 -4.11 1.76
CA GLY A 136 12.23 -3.10 2.52
C GLY A 136 11.34 -2.19 3.35
N PHE A 137 10.12 -1.93 2.90
CA PHE A 137 9.14 -1.17 3.69
C PHE A 137 8.59 -1.99 4.86
N THR A 138 8.43 -3.30 4.68
CA THR A 138 7.75 -4.15 5.66
C THR A 138 8.69 -4.82 6.66
N ASP A 139 10.00 -4.75 6.43
CA ASP A 139 11.03 -5.25 7.34
C ASP A 139 11.26 -4.25 8.47
#